data_ea6ffa1b5bcf5010576089c384e550db
#
_entry.id   ea6ffa1b5bcf5010576089c384e550db
#
_cell.length_a   1.000
_cell.length_b   1.000
_cell.length_c   1.000
_cell.angle_alpha   90.00
_cell.angle_beta   90.00
_cell.angle_gamma   90.00
#
_symmetry.space_group_name_H-M   'P 1'
#
loop_
_entity.id
_entity.type
_entity.pdbx_description
1 polymer ?
#
loop_
_entity_poly.entity_id
_entity_poly.type
_entity_poly.pdbx_seq_one_letter_code
_entity_poly.pdbx_strand_id
1 'polypeptide(L)'
;MTSTSFRKPSDISIKVPTITTARNLSQAIEVVRERTLRGAAWDSATKVTMTGHFISSTTDLLGVELQAEVTKGKTTSQSTTTLWYDATMKQTLSASALISWPGWPKFSQEVVKSAHADGLNGKKAEAALQQPQAPYGTGPALSFDSKGDLLVKFPAGAIDSVQRTVLIDSKAVSPTLSGLGQKALGASLHPTSFTGTPSTDATWFTKLKTSPKPADSPNTRPLPGDPATKTSSTPTHPSTAIGVDCIVENCVALTYDDGPADTTAKVIDGFTHAKAAATFFLLGTNVDNHPDTSTLLALSLIHISEPTRRRG
;
A
#
# COMPACT_ATOMS: atom_id res chain seq x y z
N MET A 1 -6.84 34.67 -7.57
CA MET A 1 -6.85 33.23 -7.88
C MET A 1 -5.68 32.96 -8.81
N THR A 2 -4.61 32.33 -8.31
CA THR A 2 -3.48 31.89 -9.14
C THR A 2 -3.88 30.57 -9.79
N SER A 3 -4.11 30.59 -11.11
CA SER A 3 -4.35 29.36 -11.85
C SER A 3 -3.05 28.55 -11.90
N THR A 4 -3.00 27.45 -11.20
CA THR A 4 -1.92 26.48 -11.33
C THR A 4 -2.17 25.67 -12.60
N SER A 5 -1.44 25.96 -13.67
CA SER A 5 -1.50 25.17 -14.89
C SER A 5 -0.67 23.90 -14.67
N PHE A 6 -1.33 22.75 -14.61
CA PHE A 6 -0.65 21.45 -14.64
C PHE A 6 -0.05 21.24 -16.03
N ARG A 7 1.24 20.98 -16.09
CA ARG A 7 1.91 20.65 -17.35
C ARG A 7 2.19 19.16 -17.39
N LYS A 8 1.48 18.45 -18.25
CA LYS A 8 1.74 17.03 -18.50
C LYS A 8 3.19 16.87 -18.99
N PRO A 9 3.95 15.88 -18.47
CA PRO A 9 5.27 15.55 -19.00
C PRO A 9 5.21 15.30 -20.52
N SER A 10 6.21 15.76 -21.25
CA SER A 10 6.27 15.61 -22.70
C SER A 10 6.72 14.22 -23.17
N ASP A 11 7.47 13.52 -22.32
CA ASP A 11 7.98 12.18 -22.58
C ASP A 11 7.53 11.23 -21.47
N ILE A 12 6.61 10.31 -21.79
CA ILE A 12 6.06 9.33 -20.83
C ILE A 12 6.25 7.92 -21.40
N SER A 13 7.00 7.09 -20.68
CA SER A 13 7.19 5.67 -20.99
C SER A 13 6.84 4.82 -19.78
N ILE A 14 5.72 4.09 -19.83
CA ILE A 14 5.24 3.25 -18.73
C ILE A 14 5.05 1.82 -19.22
N LYS A 15 5.72 0.88 -18.55
CA LYS A 15 5.64 -0.55 -18.80
C LYS A 15 5.43 -1.27 -17.47
N VAL A 16 4.17 -1.48 -17.11
CA VAL A 16 3.77 -2.13 -15.85
C VAL A 16 2.90 -3.35 -16.14
N PRO A 17 2.97 -4.41 -15.33
CA PRO A 17 2.18 -5.61 -15.55
C PRO A 17 0.70 -5.37 -15.22
N THR A 18 -0.17 -6.01 -15.98
CA THR A 18 -1.60 -6.19 -15.65
C THR A 18 -1.83 -7.67 -15.39
N ILE A 19 -2.38 -8.01 -14.23
CA ILE A 19 -2.58 -9.39 -13.80
C ILE A 19 -4.07 -9.65 -13.62
N THR A 20 -4.69 -10.34 -14.56
CA THR A 20 -6.14 -10.60 -14.57
C THR A 20 -6.61 -11.44 -13.39
N THR A 21 -5.78 -12.38 -12.93
CA THR A 21 -6.05 -13.23 -11.76
C THR A 21 -5.79 -12.53 -10.41
N ALA A 22 -5.16 -11.37 -10.42
CA ALA A 22 -4.86 -10.55 -9.24
C ALA A 22 -5.32 -9.09 -9.47
N ARG A 23 -6.62 -8.89 -9.63
CA ARG A 23 -7.22 -7.60 -9.99
C ARG A 23 -6.83 -6.48 -9.01
N ASN A 24 -6.88 -6.78 -7.70
CA ASN A 24 -6.51 -5.81 -6.66
C ASN A 24 -5.04 -5.37 -6.76
N LEU A 25 -4.15 -6.26 -7.22
CA LEU A 25 -2.76 -5.89 -7.49
C LEU A 25 -2.66 -4.97 -8.71
N SER A 26 -3.37 -5.28 -9.78
CA SER A 26 -3.40 -4.42 -10.98
C SER A 26 -3.94 -3.03 -10.64
N GLN A 27 -4.98 -2.92 -9.82
CA GLN A 27 -5.51 -1.64 -9.36
C GLN A 27 -4.49 -0.87 -8.49
N ALA A 28 -3.77 -1.55 -7.60
CA ALA A 28 -2.73 -0.92 -6.78
C ALA A 28 -1.55 -0.41 -7.64
N ILE A 29 -1.17 -1.15 -8.68
CA ILE A 29 -0.18 -0.71 -9.67
C ILE A 29 -0.64 0.56 -10.39
N GLU A 30 -1.92 0.64 -10.78
CA GLU A 30 -2.50 1.83 -11.39
C GLU A 30 -2.48 3.04 -10.44
N VAL A 31 -2.76 2.85 -9.15
CA VAL A 31 -2.66 3.92 -8.15
C VAL A 31 -1.24 4.47 -8.06
N VAL A 32 -0.22 3.60 -8.06
CA VAL A 32 1.19 4.03 -8.06
C VAL A 32 1.52 4.79 -9.33
N ARG A 33 1.07 4.28 -10.50
CA ARG A 33 1.24 4.94 -11.80
C ARG A 33 0.66 6.35 -11.81
N GLU A 34 -0.62 6.47 -11.45
CA GLU A 34 -1.33 7.75 -11.46
C GLU A 34 -0.72 8.75 -10.48
N ARG A 35 -0.32 8.30 -9.31
CA ARG A 35 0.37 9.16 -8.34
C ARG A 35 1.70 9.68 -8.88
N THR A 36 2.48 8.82 -9.53
CA THR A 36 3.75 9.20 -10.16
C THR A 36 3.53 10.24 -11.25
N LEU A 37 2.54 10.03 -12.13
CA LEU A 37 2.21 10.96 -13.21
C LEU A 37 1.70 12.31 -12.69
N ARG A 38 0.84 12.29 -11.66
CA ARG A 38 0.32 13.53 -11.04
C ARG A 38 1.42 14.31 -10.35
N GLY A 39 2.30 13.63 -9.59
CA GLY A 39 3.46 14.27 -8.97
C GLY A 39 4.38 14.90 -10.01
N ALA A 40 4.69 14.18 -11.09
CA ALA A 40 5.50 14.67 -12.19
C ALA A 40 4.87 15.90 -12.90
N ALA A 41 3.55 15.87 -13.13
CA ALA A 41 2.82 17.00 -13.72
C ALA A 41 2.82 18.22 -12.78
N TRP A 42 2.62 18.00 -11.48
CA TRP A 42 2.68 19.04 -10.47
C TRP A 42 4.05 19.70 -10.40
N ASP A 43 5.11 18.90 -10.47
CA ASP A 43 6.48 19.35 -10.43
C ASP A 43 7.00 19.90 -11.77
N SER A 44 6.13 19.94 -12.80
CA SER A 44 6.51 20.33 -14.16
C SER A 44 7.69 19.50 -14.72
N ALA A 45 7.68 18.20 -14.41
CA ALA A 45 8.64 17.26 -14.96
C ALA A 45 8.49 17.15 -16.49
N THR A 46 9.60 16.89 -17.16
CA THR A 46 9.64 16.75 -18.63
C THR A 46 9.54 15.31 -19.08
N LYS A 47 10.08 14.38 -18.25
CA LYS A 47 10.09 12.95 -18.57
C LYS A 47 9.67 12.10 -17.37
N VAL A 48 8.90 11.06 -17.65
CA VAL A 48 8.55 10.00 -16.68
C VAL A 48 8.79 8.65 -17.32
N THR A 49 9.57 7.82 -16.66
CA THR A 49 9.71 6.41 -17.02
C THR A 49 9.26 5.55 -15.85
N MET A 50 8.44 4.54 -16.09
CA MET A 50 8.07 3.58 -15.07
C MET A 50 8.12 2.17 -15.65
N THR A 51 8.75 1.25 -14.92
CA THR A 51 8.79 -0.17 -15.25
C THR A 51 8.35 -0.99 -14.06
N GLY A 52 7.66 -2.10 -14.32
CA GLY A 52 7.26 -3.04 -13.30
C GLY A 52 7.71 -4.45 -13.65
N HIS A 53 8.18 -5.19 -12.68
CA HIS A 53 8.57 -6.58 -12.84
C HIS A 53 8.22 -7.43 -11.61
N PHE A 54 8.08 -8.72 -11.82
CA PHE A 54 7.85 -9.67 -10.74
C PHE A 54 9.16 -9.93 -10.01
N ILE A 55 9.13 -9.87 -8.68
CA ILE A 55 10.30 -10.09 -7.82
C ILE A 55 10.27 -11.44 -7.12
N SER A 56 9.07 -11.99 -6.90
CA SER A 56 8.88 -13.29 -6.28
C SER A 56 7.47 -13.79 -6.52
N SER A 57 7.29 -15.12 -6.57
CA SER A 57 5.97 -15.72 -6.72
C SER A 57 5.87 -17.12 -6.13
N THR A 58 4.68 -17.46 -5.65
CA THR A 58 4.19 -18.82 -5.45
C THR A 58 2.80 -18.95 -6.08
N THR A 59 2.16 -20.10 -5.95
CA THR A 59 0.81 -20.31 -6.50
C THR A 59 -0.20 -19.27 -6.00
N ASP A 60 -0.01 -18.74 -4.79
CA ASP A 60 -0.93 -17.83 -4.10
C ASP A 60 -0.32 -16.50 -3.63
N LEU A 61 0.98 -16.29 -3.87
CA LEU A 61 1.67 -15.03 -3.56
C LEU A 61 2.34 -14.47 -4.80
N LEU A 62 2.27 -13.16 -4.97
CA LEU A 62 2.94 -12.44 -6.05
C LEU A 62 3.53 -11.12 -5.55
N GLY A 63 4.84 -10.96 -5.68
CA GLY A 63 5.57 -9.73 -5.43
C GLY A 63 5.85 -8.97 -6.73
N VAL A 64 5.58 -7.69 -6.75
CA VAL A 64 5.87 -6.79 -7.88
C VAL A 64 6.70 -5.62 -7.40
N GLU A 65 7.74 -5.30 -8.14
CA GLU A 65 8.53 -4.10 -7.97
C GLU A 65 8.24 -3.12 -9.11
N LEU A 66 7.93 -1.89 -8.76
CA LEU A 66 7.73 -0.77 -9.65
C LEU A 66 8.88 0.21 -9.46
N GLN A 67 9.60 0.50 -10.54
CA GLN A 67 10.68 1.48 -10.57
C GLN A 67 10.23 2.68 -11.38
N ALA A 68 10.35 3.88 -10.83
CA ALA A 68 10.00 5.11 -11.50
C ALA A 68 11.17 6.08 -11.52
N GLU A 69 11.34 6.74 -12.66
CA GLU A 69 12.28 7.84 -12.85
C GLU A 69 11.52 9.07 -13.35
N VAL A 70 11.71 10.18 -12.66
CA VAL A 70 11.08 11.45 -12.98
C VAL A 70 12.16 12.49 -13.22
N THR A 71 12.22 13.05 -14.44
CA THR A 71 13.20 14.05 -14.83
C THR A 71 12.57 15.44 -14.85
N LYS A 72 13.18 16.38 -14.12
CA LYS A 72 12.86 17.80 -14.09
C LYS A 72 14.11 18.61 -14.43
N GLY A 73 14.13 19.22 -15.60
CA GLY A 73 15.30 19.91 -16.10
C GLY A 73 16.49 18.96 -16.25
N LYS A 74 17.55 19.16 -15.47
CA LYS A 74 18.77 18.32 -15.47
C LYS A 74 18.79 17.27 -14.35
N THR A 75 17.77 17.24 -13.49
CA THR A 75 17.71 16.34 -12.32
C THR A 75 16.76 15.19 -12.60
N THR A 76 17.21 13.98 -12.35
CA THR A 76 16.36 12.76 -12.37
C THR A 76 16.28 12.21 -10.96
N SER A 77 15.08 12.04 -10.47
CA SER A 77 14.77 11.34 -9.22
C SER A 77 14.35 9.93 -9.52
N GLN A 78 14.78 8.98 -8.67
CA GLN A 78 14.44 7.56 -8.76
C GLN A 78 13.69 7.13 -7.52
N SER A 79 12.66 6.33 -7.71
CA SER A 79 11.91 5.70 -6.63
C SER A 79 11.57 4.25 -6.96
N THR A 80 11.48 3.43 -5.92
CA THR A 80 11.07 2.03 -6.03
C THR A 80 9.93 1.77 -5.07
N THR A 81 8.91 1.06 -5.54
CA THR A 81 7.77 0.61 -4.75
C THR A 81 7.62 -0.89 -4.90
N THR A 82 7.44 -1.62 -3.80
CA THR A 82 7.08 -3.04 -3.85
C THR A 82 5.66 -3.25 -3.35
N LEU A 83 4.92 -4.07 -4.06
CA LEU A 83 3.56 -4.47 -3.75
C LEU A 83 3.52 -6.00 -3.66
N TRP A 84 2.78 -6.51 -2.69
CA TRP A 84 2.65 -7.93 -2.41
C TRP A 84 1.18 -8.32 -2.44
N TYR A 85 0.81 -9.21 -3.34
CA TYR A 85 -0.54 -9.74 -3.45
C TYR A 85 -0.61 -11.14 -2.88
N ASP A 86 -1.54 -11.34 -1.96
CA ASP A 86 -1.88 -12.65 -1.42
C ASP A 86 -3.27 -13.08 -1.92
N ALA A 87 -3.31 -14.18 -2.68
CA ALA A 87 -4.56 -14.69 -3.26
C ALA A 87 -5.48 -15.32 -2.20
N THR A 88 -4.94 -15.79 -1.08
CA THR A 88 -5.73 -16.33 0.03
C THR A 88 -6.52 -15.23 0.72
N MET A 89 -5.90 -14.07 0.91
CA MET A 89 -6.57 -12.89 1.45
C MET A 89 -7.30 -12.06 0.39
N LYS A 90 -6.96 -12.25 -0.88
CA LYS A 90 -7.40 -11.40 -2.00
C LYS A 90 -7.02 -9.93 -1.81
N GLN A 91 -5.84 -9.67 -1.23
CA GLN A 91 -5.40 -8.33 -0.88
C GLN A 91 -4.03 -8.01 -1.45
N THR A 92 -3.85 -6.74 -1.81
CA THR A 92 -2.55 -6.16 -2.13
C THR A 92 -2.05 -5.36 -0.93
N LEU A 93 -0.83 -5.62 -0.55
CA LEU A 93 -0.20 -5.11 0.65
C LEU A 93 1.07 -4.33 0.29
N SER A 94 1.38 -3.31 1.10
CA SER A 94 2.62 -2.55 0.95
C SER A 94 3.82 -3.29 1.54
N ALA A 95 5.03 -2.80 1.24
CA ALA A 95 6.28 -3.37 1.71
C ALA A 95 6.35 -3.58 3.23
N SER A 96 5.82 -2.64 4.01
CA SER A 96 5.85 -2.72 5.48
C SER A 96 5.11 -3.94 6.06
N ALA A 97 4.18 -4.51 5.29
CA ALA A 97 3.46 -5.72 5.69
C ALA A 97 4.35 -6.96 5.84
N LEU A 98 5.54 -6.95 5.25
CA LEU A 98 6.52 -8.02 5.43
C LEU A 98 7.08 -8.09 6.85
N ILE A 99 7.05 -7.00 7.57
CA ILE A 99 7.61 -6.92 8.93
C ILE A 99 6.48 -6.97 9.95
N SER A 100 6.65 -7.80 10.98
CA SER A 100 5.68 -7.90 12.06
C SER A 100 5.74 -6.67 12.98
N TRP A 101 4.64 -6.36 13.65
CA TRP A 101 4.59 -5.30 14.63
C TRP A 101 5.63 -5.42 15.73
N PRO A 102 5.72 -6.57 16.42
CA PRO A 102 6.75 -6.76 17.46
C PRO A 102 8.16 -6.77 16.86
N GLY A 103 8.30 -7.11 15.58
CA GLY A 103 9.58 -7.17 14.89
C GLY A 103 10.08 -5.81 14.41
N TRP A 104 9.19 -4.80 14.27
CA TRP A 104 9.55 -3.52 13.69
C TRP A 104 10.71 -2.79 14.38
N PRO A 105 10.78 -2.70 15.72
CA PRO A 105 11.89 -2.04 16.39
C PRO A 105 13.23 -2.72 16.11
N LYS A 106 13.27 -4.06 16.13
CA LYS A 106 14.48 -4.82 15.83
C LYS A 106 14.88 -4.69 14.36
N PHE A 107 13.91 -4.80 13.45
CA PHE A 107 14.12 -4.55 12.03
C PHE A 107 14.74 -3.16 11.79
N SER A 108 14.16 -2.11 12.38
CA SER A 108 14.66 -0.75 12.27
C SER A 108 16.11 -0.62 12.75
N GLN A 109 16.46 -1.24 13.88
CA GLN A 109 17.82 -1.27 14.41
C GLN A 109 18.81 -1.97 13.45
N GLU A 110 18.42 -3.10 12.85
CA GLU A 110 19.29 -3.80 11.88
C GLU A 110 19.47 -2.97 10.60
N VAL A 111 18.43 -2.28 10.12
CA VAL A 111 18.56 -1.39 8.98
C VAL A 111 19.51 -0.23 9.27
N VAL A 112 19.38 0.42 10.42
CA VAL A 112 20.27 1.52 10.84
C VAL A 112 21.72 1.05 10.96
N LYS A 113 21.94 -0.11 11.57
CA LYS A 113 23.25 -0.74 11.72
C LYS A 113 23.89 -1.06 10.38
N SER A 114 23.14 -1.70 9.46
CA SER A 114 23.65 -2.03 8.12
C SER A 114 23.91 -0.76 7.30
N ALA A 115 23.00 0.21 7.33
CA ALA A 115 23.23 1.50 6.67
C ALA A 115 24.51 2.19 7.16
N HIS A 116 24.78 2.15 8.47
CA HIS A 116 26.02 2.71 9.04
C HIS A 116 27.26 1.93 8.57
N ALA A 117 27.18 0.60 8.51
CA ALA A 117 28.26 -0.24 8.03
C ALA A 117 28.61 0.06 6.54
N ASP A 118 27.59 0.41 5.74
CA ASP A 118 27.73 0.82 4.35
C ASP A 118 28.18 2.30 4.18
N GLY A 119 28.52 2.99 5.27
CA GLY A 119 28.92 4.40 5.25
C GLY A 119 27.78 5.38 5.05
N LEU A 120 26.52 4.94 5.16
CA LEU A 120 25.32 5.76 5.01
C LEU A 120 24.89 6.39 6.35
N ASN A 121 24.09 7.43 6.29
CA ASN A 121 23.60 8.12 7.49
C ASN A 121 22.48 7.33 8.19
N GLY A 122 22.79 6.66 9.30
CA GLY A 122 21.86 5.85 10.05
C GLY A 122 20.64 6.64 10.59
N LYS A 123 20.82 7.91 11.02
CA LYS A 123 19.68 8.76 11.47
C LYS A 123 18.71 9.07 10.33
N LYS A 124 19.23 9.31 9.12
CA LYS A 124 18.37 9.49 7.94
C LYS A 124 17.66 8.19 7.57
N ALA A 125 18.33 7.04 7.70
CA ALA A 125 17.71 5.74 7.46
C ALA A 125 16.57 5.48 8.47
N GLU A 126 16.77 5.76 9.75
CA GLU A 126 15.75 5.68 10.78
C GLU A 126 14.54 6.58 10.46
N ALA A 127 14.81 7.86 10.12
CA ALA A 127 13.76 8.81 9.75
C ALA A 127 12.98 8.37 8.49
N ALA A 128 13.66 7.78 7.51
CA ALA A 128 13.03 7.27 6.29
C ALA A 128 12.13 6.06 6.56
N LEU A 129 12.46 5.22 7.54
CA LEU A 129 11.61 4.10 7.98
C LEU A 129 10.31 4.57 8.65
N GLN A 130 10.27 5.80 9.17
CA GLN A 130 9.07 6.41 9.75
C GLN A 130 8.12 6.98 8.69
N GLN A 131 8.54 7.08 7.44
CA GLN A 131 7.69 7.59 6.36
C GLN A 131 6.63 6.55 5.97
N PRO A 132 5.42 6.99 5.63
CA PRO A 132 4.40 6.09 5.10
C PRO A 132 4.91 5.36 3.87
N GLN A 133 4.52 4.10 3.73
CA GLN A 133 4.89 3.28 2.58
C GLN A 133 4.17 3.73 1.31
N ALA A 134 4.80 3.51 0.16
CA ALA A 134 4.12 3.70 -1.12
C ALA A 134 2.88 2.78 -1.21
N PRO A 135 1.82 3.22 -1.90
CA PRO A 135 1.72 4.43 -2.73
C PRO A 135 1.48 5.73 -1.95
N TYR A 136 1.30 5.69 -0.64
CA TYR A 136 0.88 6.84 0.17
C TYR A 136 2.03 7.70 0.69
N GLY A 137 3.27 7.22 0.61
CA GLY A 137 4.44 7.92 1.11
C GLY A 137 5.73 7.56 0.38
N THR A 138 6.85 7.95 0.98
CA THR A 138 8.22 7.80 0.45
C THR A 138 9.07 6.83 1.26
N GLY A 139 8.42 5.98 2.07
CA GLY A 139 9.12 4.91 2.79
C GLY A 139 9.80 3.92 1.84
N PRO A 140 10.80 3.19 2.33
CA PRO A 140 11.59 2.29 1.50
C PRO A 140 10.77 1.10 0.99
N ALA A 141 11.13 0.63 -0.19
CA ALA A 141 10.63 -0.64 -0.71
C ALA A 141 11.37 -1.81 -0.06
N LEU A 142 10.66 -2.92 0.16
CA LEU A 142 11.20 -4.14 0.76
C LEU A 142 10.99 -5.33 -0.17
N SER A 143 12.06 -6.08 -0.41
CA SER A 143 12.03 -7.34 -1.17
C SER A 143 13.11 -8.27 -0.65
N PHE A 144 13.08 -9.54 -1.06
CA PHE A 144 14.13 -10.50 -0.75
C PHE A 144 14.94 -10.82 -1.99
N ASP A 145 16.21 -11.09 -1.82
CA ASP A 145 17.03 -11.68 -2.87
C ASP A 145 16.90 -13.23 -2.89
N SER A 146 17.59 -13.87 -3.81
CA SER A 146 17.57 -15.33 -3.96
C SER A 146 18.29 -16.11 -2.83
N LYS A 147 18.99 -15.39 -1.94
CA LYS A 147 19.62 -15.97 -0.73
C LYS A 147 18.75 -15.79 0.49
N GLY A 148 17.65 -15.05 0.37
CA GLY A 148 16.74 -14.72 1.45
C GLY A 148 17.14 -13.49 2.26
N ASP A 149 18.13 -12.73 1.81
CA ASP A 149 18.51 -11.48 2.44
C ASP A 149 17.50 -10.39 2.06
N LEU A 150 17.15 -9.54 3.02
CA LEU A 150 16.18 -8.47 2.81
C LEU A 150 16.84 -7.25 2.19
N LEU A 151 16.33 -6.83 1.06
CA LEU A 151 16.71 -5.61 0.35
C LEU A 151 15.81 -4.46 0.80
N VAL A 152 16.37 -3.46 1.47
CA VAL A 152 15.69 -2.23 1.87
C VAL A 152 16.12 -1.11 0.92
N LYS A 153 15.24 -0.76 -0.04
CA LYS A 153 15.54 0.19 -1.11
C LYS A 153 14.99 1.57 -0.76
N PHE A 154 15.88 2.47 -0.41
CA PHE A 154 15.56 3.86 -0.09
C PHE A 154 15.52 4.71 -1.36
N PRO A 155 14.48 5.52 -1.59
CA PRO A 155 14.43 6.40 -2.75
C PRO A 155 15.52 7.47 -2.71
N ALA A 156 15.86 8.02 -3.87
CA ALA A 156 16.77 9.14 -3.96
C ALA A 156 16.33 10.32 -3.08
N GLY A 157 17.25 10.90 -2.35
CA GLY A 157 17.00 11.99 -1.41
C GLY A 157 16.61 11.54 0.01
N ALA A 158 16.27 10.27 0.24
CA ALA A 158 15.89 9.79 1.57
C ALA A 158 17.11 9.68 2.50
N ILE A 159 18.13 8.96 2.09
CA ILE A 159 19.36 8.75 2.88
C ILE A 159 20.61 9.22 2.15
N ASP A 160 20.54 9.28 0.83
CA ASP A 160 21.59 9.76 -0.07
C ASP A 160 20.95 10.50 -1.26
N SER A 161 21.74 11.23 -2.04
CA SER A 161 21.29 11.92 -3.26
C SER A 161 20.79 10.98 -4.36
N VAL A 162 21.22 9.72 -4.34
CA VAL A 162 20.77 8.66 -5.23
C VAL A 162 20.01 7.58 -4.45
N GLN A 163 19.29 6.73 -5.18
CA GLN A 163 18.66 5.56 -4.56
C GLN A 163 19.74 4.64 -3.94
N ARG A 164 19.47 4.15 -2.74
CA ARG A 164 20.34 3.21 -2.00
C ARG A 164 19.61 1.97 -1.60
N THR A 165 20.31 0.85 -1.66
CA THR A 165 19.83 -0.42 -1.13
C THR A 165 20.69 -0.81 0.06
N VAL A 166 20.05 -1.07 1.19
CA VAL A 166 20.67 -1.62 2.39
C VAL A 166 20.29 -3.09 2.47
N LEU A 167 21.29 -3.96 2.66
CA LEU A 167 21.09 -5.39 2.74
C LEU A 167 21.01 -5.80 4.22
N ILE A 168 20.02 -6.62 4.57
CA ILE A 168 19.89 -7.22 5.90
C ILE A 168 19.96 -8.72 5.75
N ASP A 169 20.93 -9.31 6.44
CA ASP A 169 21.15 -10.77 6.48
C ASP A 169 19.87 -11.52 6.86
N SER A 170 19.60 -12.61 6.19
CA SER A 170 18.39 -13.42 6.36
C SER A 170 18.17 -13.89 7.80
N LYS A 171 19.25 -14.22 8.56
CA LYS A 171 19.16 -14.63 9.97
C LYS A 171 18.78 -13.46 10.88
N ALA A 172 19.21 -12.25 10.54
CA ALA A 172 18.90 -11.06 11.33
C ALA A 172 17.45 -10.61 11.08
N VAL A 173 16.95 -10.72 9.84
CA VAL A 173 15.61 -10.28 9.49
C VAL A 173 14.53 -11.31 9.82
N SER A 174 14.80 -12.61 9.72
CA SER A 174 13.80 -13.68 9.90
C SER A 174 12.97 -13.57 11.19
N PRO A 175 13.53 -13.24 12.36
CA PRO A 175 12.73 -13.06 13.59
C PRO A 175 11.82 -11.83 13.59
N THR A 176 11.99 -10.91 12.64
CA THR A 176 11.21 -9.67 12.55
C THR A 176 10.04 -9.78 11.58
N LEU A 177 10.00 -10.83 10.78
CA LEU A 177 9.03 -11.01 9.71
C LEU A 177 7.61 -11.27 10.24
N SER A 178 6.65 -10.73 9.52
CA SER A 178 5.25 -11.14 9.63
C SER A 178 5.04 -12.52 8.98
N GLY A 179 3.84 -13.08 9.10
CA GLY A 179 3.49 -14.27 8.34
C GLY A 179 3.61 -14.06 6.82
N LEU A 180 3.19 -12.88 6.32
CA LEU A 180 3.39 -12.51 4.92
C LEU A 180 4.88 -12.43 4.57
N GLY A 181 5.69 -11.85 5.44
CA GLY A 181 7.14 -11.76 5.26
C GLY A 181 7.81 -13.12 5.19
N GLN A 182 7.40 -14.06 6.04
CA GLN A 182 7.90 -15.45 5.99
C GLN A 182 7.51 -16.14 4.68
N LYS A 183 6.27 -15.92 4.22
CA LYS A 183 5.78 -16.44 2.94
C LYS A 183 6.54 -15.83 1.76
N ALA A 184 6.80 -14.53 1.78
CA ALA A 184 7.57 -13.82 0.77
C ALA A 184 9.04 -14.28 0.73
N LEU A 185 9.65 -14.49 1.89
CA LEU A 185 10.99 -15.08 2.02
C LEU A 185 11.02 -16.49 1.40
N GLY A 186 10.05 -17.35 1.76
CA GLY A 186 9.93 -18.68 1.18
C GLY A 186 9.77 -18.66 -0.34
N ALA A 187 8.96 -17.72 -0.86
CA ALA A 187 8.76 -17.52 -2.29
C ALA A 187 10.02 -17.04 -3.01
N SER A 188 10.90 -16.30 -2.34
CA SER A 188 12.17 -15.84 -2.93
C SER A 188 13.21 -16.96 -3.00
N LEU A 189 13.20 -17.84 -2.00
CA LEU A 189 14.08 -19.01 -1.96
C LEU A 189 13.62 -20.14 -2.91
N HIS A 190 12.31 -20.32 -3.04
CA HIS A 190 11.69 -21.40 -3.81
C HIS A 190 10.54 -20.87 -4.67
N PRO A 191 10.84 -20.06 -5.71
CA PRO A 191 9.80 -19.47 -6.54
C PRO A 191 9.05 -20.53 -7.37
N THR A 192 7.74 -20.36 -7.46
CA THR A 192 6.88 -21.15 -8.34
C THR A 192 5.97 -20.25 -9.15
N SER A 193 5.31 -20.81 -10.18
CA SER A 193 4.38 -20.02 -10.99
C SER A 193 3.17 -19.57 -10.20
N PHE A 194 2.82 -18.29 -10.33
CA PHE A 194 1.62 -17.74 -9.75
C PHE A 194 0.38 -18.20 -10.54
N THR A 195 -0.61 -18.76 -9.84
CA THR A 195 -1.89 -19.19 -10.42
C THR A 195 -3.08 -18.40 -9.87
N GLY A 196 -2.89 -17.67 -8.77
CA GLY A 196 -3.97 -17.00 -8.06
C GLY A 196 -4.85 -17.96 -7.25
N THR A 197 -4.41 -19.21 -7.06
CA THR A 197 -5.14 -20.19 -6.26
C THR A 197 -4.87 -19.96 -4.78
N PRO A 198 -5.91 -19.73 -3.96
CA PRO A 198 -5.74 -19.56 -2.52
C PRO A 198 -5.05 -20.77 -1.88
N SER A 199 -4.13 -20.52 -0.96
CA SER A 199 -3.53 -21.56 -0.15
C SER A 199 -4.53 -22.05 0.90
N THR A 200 -4.53 -23.36 1.17
CA THR A 200 -5.25 -23.93 2.31
C THR A 200 -4.47 -23.70 3.63
N ASP A 201 -3.19 -23.37 3.54
CA ASP A 201 -2.36 -23.06 4.70
C ASP A 201 -2.49 -21.58 5.10
N ALA A 202 -3.41 -21.32 6.04
CA ALA A 202 -3.63 -19.99 6.61
C ALA A 202 -2.81 -19.75 7.89
N THR A 203 -1.75 -20.50 8.14
CA THR A 203 -0.98 -20.42 9.40
C THR A 203 -0.37 -19.04 9.62
N TRP A 204 0.09 -18.36 8.58
CA TRP A 204 0.61 -17.00 8.67
C TRP A 204 -0.49 -16.00 9.08
N PHE A 205 -1.72 -16.19 8.60
CA PHE A 205 -2.87 -15.37 8.95
C PHE A 205 -3.25 -15.54 10.43
N THR A 206 -3.15 -16.75 10.94
CA THR A 206 -3.36 -17.04 12.37
C THR A 206 -2.28 -16.39 13.23
N LYS A 207 -1.01 -16.39 12.77
CA LYS A 207 0.09 -15.71 13.47
C LYS A 207 -0.09 -14.19 13.53
N LEU A 208 -0.63 -13.56 12.48
CA LEU A 208 -0.98 -12.14 12.51
C LEU A 208 -2.05 -11.82 13.56
N LYS A 209 -3.03 -12.72 13.76
CA LYS A 209 -4.09 -12.55 14.76
C LYS A 209 -3.59 -12.51 16.20
N THR A 210 -2.49 -13.18 16.47
CA THR A 210 -1.91 -13.29 17.81
C THR A 210 -0.84 -12.26 18.11
N SER A 211 -0.40 -11.51 17.13
CA SER A 211 0.61 -10.46 17.33
C SER A 211 0.01 -9.26 18.06
N PRO A 212 0.56 -8.85 19.21
CA PRO A 212 0.08 -7.66 19.90
C PRO A 212 0.28 -6.42 19.03
N LYS A 213 -0.73 -5.56 18.99
CA LYS A 213 -0.64 -4.28 18.27
C LYS A 213 0.20 -3.31 19.09
N PRO A 214 1.35 -2.81 18.59
CA PRO A 214 2.08 -1.74 19.27
C PRO A 214 1.26 -0.45 19.23
N ALA A 215 1.20 0.23 20.35
CA ALA A 215 0.35 1.41 20.52
C ALA A 215 0.76 2.60 19.64
N ASP A 216 2.02 2.70 19.21
CA ASP A 216 2.58 3.96 18.73
C ASP A 216 3.54 3.86 17.53
N SER A 217 3.40 2.89 16.64
CA SER A 217 4.26 2.89 15.46
C SER A 217 3.62 3.68 14.31
N PRO A 218 4.21 4.78 13.85
CA PRO A 218 3.65 5.63 12.82
C PRO A 218 3.51 4.94 11.44
N ASN A 219 4.24 3.83 11.23
CA ASN A 219 4.21 3.09 9.97
C ASN A 219 3.27 1.90 9.96
N THR A 220 2.57 1.70 11.02
CA THR A 220 1.80 0.51 11.25
C THR A 220 0.32 0.84 11.29
N ARG A 221 -0.17 1.52 10.29
CA ARG A 221 -1.62 1.50 10.05
C ARG A 221 -2.07 0.04 9.99
N PRO A 222 -3.15 -0.32 10.68
CA PRO A 222 -3.78 -1.61 10.45
C PRO A 222 -3.98 -1.77 8.95
N LEU A 223 -3.44 -2.84 8.40
CA LEU A 223 -3.67 -3.14 6.99
C LEU A 223 -5.16 -3.44 6.80
N PRO A 224 -5.76 -3.05 5.68
CA PRO A 224 -7.09 -3.52 5.34
C PRO A 224 -7.13 -5.05 5.46
N GLY A 225 -7.97 -5.56 6.33
CA GLY A 225 -8.02 -6.99 6.65
C GLY A 225 -7.16 -7.45 7.84
N ASP A 226 -6.48 -6.53 8.55
CA ASP A 226 -5.85 -6.88 9.83
C ASP A 226 -6.93 -7.42 10.79
N PRO A 227 -6.79 -8.65 11.27
CA PRO A 227 -7.77 -9.24 12.19
C PRO A 227 -7.85 -8.55 13.55
N ALA A 228 -6.92 -7.65 13.87
CA ALA A 228 -7.01 -6.78 15.05
C ALA A 228 -8.07 -5.69 14.91
N THR A 229 -8.45 -5.31 13.71
CA THR A 229 -9.70 -4.62 13.46
C THR A 229 -10.81 -5.65 13.50
N LYS A 230 -11.29 -5.95 14.67
CA LYS A 230 -12.53 -6.71 14.80
C LYS A 230 -13.64 -5.93 14.13
N THR A 231 -13.81 -6.14 12.90
CA THR A 231 -15.11 -6.04 12.30
C THR A 231 -15.90 -7.22 12.85
N SER A 232 -16.80 -6.93 13.72
CA SER A 232 -17.94 -7.75 13.95
C SER A 232 -18.49 -8.18 12.59
N SER A 233 -18.75 -9.48 12.46
CA SER A 233 -19.53 -10.10 11.39
C SER A 233 -19.30 -9.54 9.99
N THR A 234 -18.66 -10.34 9.18
CA THR A 234 -18.73 -10.25 7.70
C THR A 234 -20.17 -9.92 7.31
N PRO A 235 -20.41 -8.79 6.66
CA PRO A 235 -21.72 -8.57 6.05
C PRO A 235 -21.92 -9.69 5.04
N THR A 236 -22.87 -10.55 5.28
CA THR A 236 -23.29 -11.62 4.37
C THR A 236 -24.05 -11.08 3.15
N HIS A 237 -23.98 -9.79 2.92
CA HIS A 237 -24.49 -9.20 1.70
C HIS A 237 -23.33 -9.10 0.69
N PRO A 238 -23.47 -9.75 -0.48
CA PRO A 238 -22.62 -9.39 -1.59
C PRO A 238 -22.78 -7.89 -1.73
N SER A 239 -21.69 -7.13 -1.59
CA SER A 239 -21.72 -5.74 -1.96
C SER A 239 -22.16 -5.72 -3.42
N THR A 240 -23.37 -5.27 -3.66
CA THR A 240 -23.87 -4.91 -4.97
C THR A 240 -23.20 -3.60 -5.41
N ALA A 241 -22.02 -3.32 -4.86
CA ALA A 241 -21.16 -2.30 -5.38
C ALA A 241 -21.02 -2.61 -6.86
N ILE A 242 -21.65 -1.78 -7.66
CA ILE A 242 -21.55 -1.82 -9.09
C ILE A 242 -20.06 -1.75 -9.36
N GLY A 243 -19.48 -2.88 -9.71
CA GLY A 243 -18.06 -3.00 -9.93
C GLY A 243 -17.73 -2.34 -11.25
N VAL A 244 -17.66 -1.00 -11.23
CA VAL A 244 -17.12 -0.24 -12.35
C VAL A 244 -15.63 -0.46 -12.34
N ASP A 245 -15.13 -1.07 -13.38
CA ASP A 245 -13.70 -1.25 -13.59
C ASP A 245 -13.13 -0.02 -14.29
N CYS A 246 -12.63 0.92 -13.51
CA CYS A 246 -12.02 2.13 -14.04
C CYS A 246 -10.73 1.89 -14.84
N ILE A 247 -10.24 0.67 -14.95
CA ILE A 247 -9.15 0.30 -15.86
C ILE A 247 -9.68 0.17 -17.29
N VAL A 248 -10.91 -0.35 -17.45
CA VAL A 248 -11.54 -0.60 -18.76
C VAL A 248 -12.65 0.38 -19.09
N GLU A 249 -13.24 1.03 -18.09
CA GLU A 249 -14.36 1.98 -18.27
C GLU A 249 -13.97 3.39 -17.84
N ASN A 250 -14.47 4.38 -18.55
CA ASN A 250 -14.36 5.78 -18.11
C ASN A 250 -15.23 5.96 -16.86
N CYS A 251 -14.60 6.27 -15.73
CA CYS A 251 -15.32 6.49 -14.49
C CYS A 251 -14.90 7.76 -13.78
N VAL A 252 -15.76 8.23 -12.89
CA VAL A 252 -15.51 9.34 -11.97
C VAL A 252 -15.62 8.79 -10.56
N ALA A 253 -14.60 9.02 -9.73
CA ALA A 253 -14.66 8.74 -8.31
C ALA A 253 -15.34 9.91 -7.58
N LEU A 254 -16.46 9.63 -6.93
CA LEU A 254 -17.11 10.59 -6.04
C LEU A 254 -16.76 10.25 -4.60
N THR A 255 -16.27 11.26 -3.88
CA THR A 255 -15.87 11.13 -2.46
C THR A 255 -16.59 12.16 -1.62
N TYR A 256 -16.96 11.76 -0.41
CA TYR A 256 -17.58 12.59 0.59
C TYR A 256 -16.78 12.51 1.88
N ASP A 257 -16.31 13.65 2.34
CA ASP A 257 -15.45 13.75 3.52
C ASP A 257 -16.23 14.25 4.73
N ASP A 258 -15.70 13.94 5.93
CA ASP A 258 -16.16 14.44 7.23
C ASP A 258 -17.61 14.06 7.61
N GLY A 259 -18.17 13.03 6.96
CA GLY A 259 -19.48 12.50 7.34
C GLY A 259 -19.47 11.58 8.58
N PRO A 260 -20.61 10.99 8.93
CA PRO A 260 -21.93 11.28 8.40
C PRO A 260 -22.54 12.58 8.95
N ALA A 261 -23.56 13.08 8.25
CA ALA A 261 -24.37 14.24 8.63
C ALA A 261 -25.86 13.94 8.37
N ASP A 262 -26.76 14.81 8.78
CA ASP A 262 -28.21 14.65 8.58
C ASP A 262 -28.64 14.46 7.12
N THR A 263 -27.84 14.99 6.20
CA THR A 263 -28.10 14.88 4.75
C THR A 263 -27.55 13.60 4.12
N THR A 264 -26.70 12.87 4.83
CA THR A 264 -25.98 11.69 4.27
C THR A 264 -26.94 10.61 3.79
N ALA A 265 -28.03 10.37 4.51
CA ALA A 265 -29.04 9.39 4.10
C ALA A 265 -29.68 9.72 2.73
N LYS A 266 -29.91 11.00 2.45
CA LYS A 266 -30.43 11.46 1.14
C LYS A 266 -29.41 11.25 0.01
N VAL A 267 -28.13 11.41 0.31
CA VAL A 267 -27.05 11.16 -0.65
C VAL A 267 -26.98 9.68 -0.99
N ILE A 268 -27.06 8.80 0.01
CA ILE A 268 -27.10 7.33 -0.17
C ILE A 268 -28.29 6.92 -1.06
N ASP A 269 -29.44 7.50 -0.79
CA ASP A 269 -30.67 7.26 -1.59
C ASP A 269 -30.48 7.65 -3.05
N GLY A 270 -29.86 8.80 -3.30
CA GLY A 270 -29.54 9.26 -4.66
C GLY A 270 -28.62 8.28 -5.39
N PHE A 271 -27.56 7.80 -4.75
CA PHE A 271 -26.67 6.79 -5.32
C PHE A 271 -27.37 5.46 -5.60
N THR A 272 -28.21 5.04 -4.69
CA THR A 272 -29.00 3.80 -4.83
C THR A 272 -29.93 3.88 -6.06
N HIS A 273 -30.65 4.99 -6.22
CA HIS A 273 -31.50 5.22 -7.38
C HIS A 273 -30.71 5.31 -8.69
N ALA A 274 -29.56 5.96 -8.67
CA ALA A 274 -28.68 6.08 -9.82
C ALA A 274 -27.91 4.78 -10.14
N LYS A 275 -28.02 3.75 -9.31
CA LYS A 275 -27.19 2.53 -9.37
C LYS A 275 -25.71 2.87 -9.45
N ALA A 276 -25.29 3.86 -8.70
CA ALA A 276 -23.91 4.35 -8.62
C ALA A 276 -23.32 4.09 -7.23
N ALA A 277 -22.02 4.23 -7.10
CA ALA A 277 -21.30 4.10 -5.83
C ALA A 277 -20.50 5.36 -5.51
N ALA A 278 -20.22 5.57 -4.23
CA ALA A 278 -19.37 6.65 -3.75
C ALA A 278 -18.50 6.15 -2.59
N THR A 279 -17.41 6.85 -2.32
CA THR A 279 -16.56 6.61 -1.16
C THR A 279 -16.86 7.67 -0.11
N PHE A 280 -17.07 7.23 1.13
CA PHE A 280 -17.31 8.11 2.27
C PHE A 280 -16.14 8.00 3.25
N PHE A 281 -15.54 9.12 3.59
CA PHE A 281 -14.53 9.26 4.65
C PHE A 281 -15.23 9.84 5.88
N LEU A 282 -15.32 9.03 6.94
CA LEU A 282 -16.13 9.34 8.10
C LEU A 282 -15.28 9.85 9.26
N LEU A 283 -15.75 10.86 9.97
CA LEU A 283 -15.20 11.28 11.26
C LEU A 283 -15.84 10.46 12.38
N GLY A 284 -15.02 9.90 13.29
CA GLY A 284 -15.52 9.08 14.39
C GLY A 284 -16.52 9.81 15.28
N THR A 285 -16.32 11.11 15.55
CA THR A 285 -17.27 11.93 16.29
C THR A 285 -18.63 12.04 15.61
N ASN A 286 -18.67 12.05 14.29
CA ASN A 286 -19.91 12.10 13.52
C ASN A 286 -20.57 10.73 13.44
N VAL A 287 -19.78 9.66 13.41
CA VAL A 287 -20.26 8.29 13.51
C VAL A 287 -21.01 8.06 14.85
N ASP A 288 -20.44 8.54 15.94
CA ASP A 288 -21.06 8.45 17.27
C ASP A 288 -22.39 9.25 17.36
N ASN A 289 -22.46 10.40 16.65
CA ASN A 289 -23.66 11.23 16.62
C ASN A 289 -24.75 10.74 15.66
N HIS A 290 -24.38 9.93 14.65
CA HIS A 290 -25.28 9.43 13.59
C HIS A 290 -25.14 7.90 13.40
N PRO A 291 -25.39 7.08 14.42
CA PRO A 291 -25.14 5.63 14.37
C PRO A 291 -25.97 4.90 13.30
N ASP A 292 -27.24 5.32 13.11
CA ASP A 292 -28.12 4.71 12.11
C ASP A 292 -27.65 4.99 10.69
N THR A 293 -27.23 6.22 10.41
CA THR A 293 -26.68 6.60 9.10
C THR A 293 -25.34 5.91 8.82
N SER A 294 -24.54 5.73 9.85
CA SER A 294 -23.27 4.98 9.76
C SER A 294 -23.52 3.52 9.43
N THR A 295 -24.54 2.91 10.03
CA THR A 295 -24.97 1.54 9.73
C THR A 295 -25.51 1.44 8.30
N LEU A 296 -26.29 2.41 7.85
CA LEU A 296 -26.80 2.46 6.49
C LEU A 296 -25.66 2.57 5.46
N LEU A 297 -24.64 3.39 5.71
CA LEU A 297 -23.43 3.48 4.88
C LEU A 297 -22.70 2.14 4.78
N ALA A 298 -22.49 1.47 5.93
CA ALA A 298 -21.83 0.18 5.97
C ALA A 298 -22.56 -0.92 5.18
N LEU A 299 -23.87 -0.84 5.09
CA LEU A 299 -24.73 -1.81 4.39
C LEU A 299 -24.90 -1.50 2.90
N SER A 300 -24.81 -0.24 2.49
CA SER A 300 -25.26 0.20 1.17
C SER A 300 -24.14 0.48 0.18
N LEU A 301 -22.95 0.89 0.65
CA LEU A 301 -21.91 1.47 -0.19
C LEU A 301 -20.53 0.97 0.22
N ILE A 302 -19.56 1.03 -0.69
CA ILE A 302 -18.16 0.83 -0.36
C ILE A 302 -17.73 2.01 0.49
N HIS A 303 -17.41 1.76 1.77
CA HIS A 303 -16.88 2.80 2.64
C HIS A 303 -15.45 2.48 3.05
N ILE A 304 -14.64 3.53 3.17
CA ILE A 304 -13.33 3.50 3.79
C ILE A 304 -13.43 4.41 5.01
N SER A 305 -13.33 3.86 6.22
CA SER A 305 -13.22 4.67 7.42
C SER A 305 -11.77 5.01 7.70
N GLU A 306 -11.44 6.29 7.83
CA GLU A 306 -10.16 6.69 8.39
C GLU A 306 -10.17 6.52 9.91
N PRO A 307 -9.08 5.98 10.51
CA PRO A 307 -8.94 6.00 11.95
C PRO A 307 -8.86 7.46 12.43
N THR A 308 -9.79 7.82 13.30
CA THR A 308 -9.84 9.14 13.92
C THR A 308 -8.50 9.51 14.54
N ARG A 309 -7.92 10.61 14.09
CA ARG A 309 -6.85 11.28 14.79
C ARG A 309 -7.48 11.88 16.07
N ARG A 310 -7.30 11.22 17.22
CA ARG A 310 -7.53 11.89 18.50
C ARG A 310 -6.54 13.07 18.56
N ARG A 311 -7.07 14.28 18.48
CA ARG A 311 -6.34 15.45 18.95
C ARG A 311 -6.39 15.36 20.48
N GLY A 312 -5.21 15.10 21.08
CA GLY A 312 -4.97 15.32 22.49
C GLY A 312 -4.86 16.80 22.77
#